data_d0d1ec09ed5459eb1d1f85128ddff4a5
#
_entry.id   d0d1ec09ed5459eb1d1f85128ddff4a5
#
_cell.length_a   1.000
_cell.length_b   1.000
_cell.length_c   1.000
_cell.angle_alpha   90.00
_cell.angle_beta   90.00
_cell.angle_gamma   90.00
#
_symmetry.space_group_name_H-M   'P 1'
#
loop_
_entity.id
_entity.type
_entity.pdbx_description
1 polymer ?
#
loop_
_entity_poly.entity_id
_entity_poly.type
_entity_poly.pdbx_seq_one_letter_code
_entity_poly.pdbx_strand_id
1 'polypeptide(L)'
;FLTQGIAFDTTIISSDYFGVFCKYTITRSKKFWFDDFNVSGSFLVDTIRPVVIAAQINSASSVLVTFSETIDSITAVNPTNYVLDNGIGTPTNITINNPKTIELFFGTPFVNLTIYQLTINNVQDIAQNSMLPFSISISYFIPQFNDVIINEVFADPAPSIGLPEFEYIELFNRTNQTLDLTDWFITIGT
;
A
#
# COMPACT_ATOMS: atom_id res chain seq x y z
N PHE A 1 0.29 38.62 39.94
CA PHE A 1 -0.47 37.81 38.98
C PHE A 1 -1.64 37.20 39.70
N LEU A 2 -2.88 37.36 39.18
CA LEU A 2 -4.06 36.72 39.69
C LEU A 2 -4.36 35.54 38.78
N THR A 3 -4.39 34.34 39.34
CA THR A 3 -4.86 33.15 38.61
C THR A 3 -6.34 33.36 38.23
N GLN A 4 -6.63 33.41 36.96
CA GLN A 4 -7.99 33.69 36.45
C GLN A 4 -8.84 32.43 36.32
N GLY A 5 -8.23 31.26 36.38
CA GLY A 5 -8.93 29.97 36.33
C GLY A 5 -7.98 28.83 35.98
N ILE A 6 -8.46 27.64 36.30
CA ILE A 6 -7.84 26.39 35.91
C ILE A 6 -8.90 25.59 35.16
N ALA A 7 -8.57 25.07 33.98
CA ALA A 7 -9.42 24.17 33.24
C ALA A 7 -8.69 22.83 33.04
N PHE A 8 -9.45 21.76 33.22
CA PHE A 8 -8.96 20.42 32.94
C PHE A 8 -9.82 19.83 31.81
N ASP A 9 -9.16 19.31 30.80
CA ASP A 9 -9.81 18.48 29.76
C ASP A 9 -9.28 17.05 29.88
N THR A 10 -10.17 16.12 30.19
CA THR A 10 -9.87 14.70 30.32
C THR A 10 -10.35 13.89 29.12
N THR A 11 -10.94 14.55 28.12
CA THR A 11 -11.48 13.91 26.92
C THR A 11 -10.40 13.65 25.87
N ILE A 12 -9.36 14.50 25.83
CA ILE A 12 -8.21 14.34 24.94
C ILE A 12 -7.07 13.69 25.72
N ILE A 13 -6.84 12.41 25.45
CA ILE A 13 -5.79 11.62 26.12
C ILE A 13 -4.47 11.61 25.35
N SER A 14 -4.48 11.98 24.06
CA SER A 14 -3.29 12.15 23.22
C SER A 14 -3.55 13.17 22.13
N SER A 15 -2.53 13.93 21.74
CA SER A 15 -2.59 14.87 20.63
C SER A 15 -1.18 15.13 20.09
N ASP A 16 -1.04 15.24 18.76
CA ASP A 16 0.21 15.64 18.10
C ASP A 16 0.40 17.16 18.07
N TYR A 17 -0.66 17.90 18.41
CA TYR A 17 -0.67 19.36 18.35
C TYR A 17 -1.27 19.95 19.61
N PHE A 18 -0.67 21.05 20.04
CA PHE A 18 -1.20 21.90 21.09
C PHE A 18 -1.40 23.31 20.55
N GLY A 19 -2.50 23.94 20.90
CA GLY A 19 -2.77 25.32 20.51
C GLY A 19 -3.82 25.98 21.40
N VAL A 20 -3.77 27.30 21.46
CA VAL A 20 -4.76 28.11 22.16
C VAL A 20 -5.73 28.67 21.14
N PHE A 21 -7.01 28.37 21.31
CA PHE A 21 -8.09 28.97 20.54
C PHE A 21 -8.76 30.09 21.35
N CYS A 22 -8.80 31.29 20.78
CA CYS A 22 -9.46 32.42 21.38
C CYS A 22 -10.59 32.95 20.48
N LYS A 23 -11.82 32.89 20.99
CA LYS A 23 -12.98 33.49 20.32
C LYS A 23 -13.29 34.86 20.96
N TYR A 24 -13.31 35.92 20.16
CA TYR A 24 -13.52 37.28 20.63
C TYR A 24 -14.42 38.08 19.69
N THR A 25 -14.97 39.17 20.22
CA THR A 25 -15.70 40.19 19.44
C THR A 25 -14.71 41.17 18.84
N ILE A 26 -15.08 41.84 17.75
CA ILE A 26 -14.20 42.80 17.04
C ILE A 26 -13.65 43.91 17.97
N THR A 27 -14.39 44.30 18.96
CA THR A 27 -14.00 45.35 19.94
C THR A 27 -12.97 44.88 20.96
N ARG A 28 -12.69 43.53 21.03
CA ARG A 28 -11.77 42.92 21.98
C ARG A 28 -10.58 42.22 21.31
N SER A 29 -10.42 42.39 20.02
CA SER A 29 -9.38 41.69 19.23
C SER A 29 -7.94 41.94 19.68
N LYS A 30 -7.68 43.08 20.36
CA LYS A 30 -6.36 43.47 20.88
C LYS A 30 -6.22 43.39 22.39
N LYS A 31 -7.09 42.59 23.06
CA LYS A 31 -7.14 42.51 24.53
C LYS A 31 -6.68 41.14 25.06
N PHE A 32 -6.24 40.28 24.20
CA PHE A 32 -5.73 38.94 24.56
C PHE A 32 -4.25 38.89 24.30
N TRP A 33 -3.51 38.55 25.33
CA TRP A 33 -2.07 38.39 25.31
C TRP A 33 -1.79 37.04 25.93
N PHE A 34 -1.05 36.21 25.22
CA PHE A 34 -0.67 34.87 25.65
C PHE A 34 0.85 34.84 25.72
N ASP A 35 1.39 34.39 26.82
CA ASP A 35 2.81 34.31 27.08
C ASP A 35 3.10 33.09 27.97
N ASP A 36 4.35 32.67 28.02
CA ASP A 36 4.87 31.62 28.89
C ASP A 36 4.07 30.28 28.79
N PHE A 37 3.81 29.83 27.57
CA PHE A 37 3.19 28.50 27.38
C PHE A 37 4.14 27.42 27.85
N ASN A 38 3.70 26.63 28.79
CA ASN A 38 4.38 25.42 29.21
C ASN A 38 3.46 24.21 28.97
N VAL A 39 3.91 23.30 28.12
CA VAL A 39 3.25 22.02 27.89
C VAL A 39 4.10 20.94 28.48
N SER A 40 3.58 20.22 29.46
CA SER A 40 4.23 19.09 30.10
C SER A 40 3.36 17.85 29.96
N GLY A 41 3.99 16.72 29.69
CA GLY A 41 3.33 15.44 29.56
C GLY A 41 4.31 14.31 29.27
N SER A 42 3.85 13.09 29.30
CA SER A 42 4.63 11.96 28.79
C SER A 42 4.52 11.90 27.28
N PHE A 43 5.65 11.89 26.60
CA PHE A 43 5.66 11.63 25.16
C PHE A 43 5.20 10.17 24.93
N LEU A 44 4.24 9.99 24.06
CA LEU A 44 3.94 8.65 23.55
C LEU A 44 5.10 8.27 22.62
N VAL A 45 5.89 7.31 23.06
CA VAL A 45 6.95 6.75 22.22
C VAL A 45 6.31 5.66 21.37
N ASP A 46 6.41 5.79 20.07
CA ASP A 46 6.05 4.71 19.17
C ASP A 46 7.03 3.55 19.35
N THR A 47 6.52 2.36 19.63
CA THR A 47 7.29 1.13 19.80
C THR A 47 6.82 0.04 18.83
N ILE A 48 5.90 0.38 17.93
CA ILE A 48 5.37 -0.55 16.93
C ILE A 48 6.35 -0.57 15.76
N ARG A 49 6.67 -1.75 15.29
CA ARG A 49 7.58 -1.95 14.16
C ARG A 49 6.81 -2.05 12.86
N PRO A 50 7.31 -1.52 11.77
CA PRO A 50 6.68 -1.72 10.47
C PRO A 50 6.71 -3.20 10.09
N VAL A 51 5.61 -3.66 9.49
CA VAL A 51 5.49 -4.99 8.92
C VAL A 51 5.05 -4.88 7.46
N VAL A 52 5.49 -5.83 6.63
CA VAL A 52 5.04 -5.93 5.25
C VAL A 52 3.64 -6.52 5.22
N ILE A 53 2.68 -5.80 4.65
CA ILE A 53 1.29 -6.27 4.51
C ILE A 53 1.00 -6.81 3.11
N ALA A 54 1.77 -6.38 2.09
CA ALA A 54 1.65 -6.90 0.73
C ALA A 54 2.94 -6.72 -0.04
N ALA A 55 3.23 -7.65 -0.94
CA ALA A 55 4.19 -7.50 -2.02
C ALA A 55 3.60 -8.11 -3.29
N GLN A 56 3.69 -7.37 -4.39
CA GLN A 56 3.15 -7.81 -5.67
C GLN A 56 4.04 -7.33 -6.82
N ILE A 57 4.11 -8.14 -7.86
CA ILE A 57 4.81 -7.76 -9.08
C ILE A 57 4.01 -6.66 -9.78
N ASN A 58 4.68 -5.55 -10.12
CA ASN A 58 4.09 -4.39 -10.77
C ASN A 58 4.48 -4.30 -12.25
N SER A 59 5.64 -4.86 -12.63
CA SER A 59 6.10 -4.92 -14.02
C SER A 59 6.99 -6.15 -14.23
N ALA A 60 7.51 -6.30 -15.45
CA ALA A 60 8.45 -7.40 -15.76
C ALA A 60 9.75 -7.38 -14.94
N SER A 61 10.03 -6.32 -14.18
CA SER A 61 11.25 -6.18 -13.37
C SER A 61 11.04 -5.33 -12.12
N SER A 62 9.79 -5.09 -11.69
CA SER A 62 9.54 -4.33 -10.48
C SER A 62 8.52 -5.00 -9.56
N VAL A 63 8.71 -4.76 -8.25
CA VAL A 63 7.86 -5.25 -7.16
C VAL A 63 7.40 -4.08 -6.33
N LEU A 64 6.10 -3.97 -6.12
CA LEU A 64 5.48 -3.02 -5.20
C LEU A 64 5.38 -3.67 -3.83
N VAL A 65 5.88 -2.98 -2.79
CA VAL A 65 5.84 -3.44 -1.39
C VAL A 65 5.09 -2.42 -0.56
N THR A 66 4.12 -2.89 0.23
CA THR A 66 3.30 -2.06 1.11
C THR A 66 3.53 -2.45 2.57
N PHE A 67 3.75 -1.45 3.41
CA PHE A 67 3.98 -1.59 4.85
C PHE A 67 2.75 -1.16 5.67
N SER A 68 2.69 -1.63 6.91
CA SER A 68 1.60 -1.32 7.85
C SER A 68 1.52 0.16 8.20
N GLU A 69 2.65 0.84 8.20
CA GLU A 69 2.81 2.22 8.66
C GLU A 69 3.81 3.01 7.82
N THR A 70 3.98 4.29 8.16
CA THR A 70 4.95 5.18 7.51
C THR A 70 6.37 4.71 7.79
N ILE A 71 7.14 4.49 6.73
CA ILE A 71 8.53 4.05 6.79
C ILE A 71 9.51 5.22 6.68
N ASP A 72 10.69 5.06 7.30
CA ASP A 72 11.79 5.99 7.17
C ASP A 72 12.39 5.92 5.76
N SER A 73 12.48 7.06 5.11
CA SER A 73 12.92 7.17 3.71
C SER A 73 14.37 6.74 3.49
N ILE A 74 15.24 6.87 4.50
CA ILE A 74 16.67 6.52 4.36
C ILE A 74 16.83 5.00 4.35
N THR A 75 16.21 4.31 5.29
CA THR A 75 16.27 2.85 5.37
C THR A 75 15.46 2.18 4.27
N ALA A 76 14.35 2.78 3.85
CA ALA A 76 13.49 2.26 2.80
C ALA A 76 14.16 2.24 1.41
N VAL A 77 15.05 3.20 1.10
CA VAL A 77 15.74 3.22 -0.20
C VAL A 77 17.10 2.53 -0.19
N ASN A 78 17.45 1.87 0.90
CA ASN A 78 18.70 1.10 0.96
C ASN A 78 18.52 -0.26 0.24
N PRO A 79 19.17 -0.51 -0.92
CA PRO A 79 18.95 -1.72 -1.69
C PRO A 79 19.41 -3.00 -0.96
N THR A 80 20.34 -2.91 -0.01
CA THR A 80 20.80 -4.07 0.76
C THR A 80 19.75 -4.63 1.72
N ASN A 81 18.66 -3.88 1.95
CA ASN A 81 17.55 -4.32 2.78
C ASN A 81 16.60 -5.29 2.05
N TYR A 82 16.80 -5.51 0.75
CA TYR A 82 15.92 -6.30 -0.10
C TYR A 82 16.75 -7.30 -0.92
N VAL A 83 16.30 -8.54 -0.92
CA VAL A 83 16.92 -9.59 -1.76
C VAL A 83 15.80 -10.41 -2.39
N LEU A 84 15.84 -10.52 -3.71
CA LEU A 84 15.00 -11.42 -4.48
C LEU A 84 15.85 -12.62 -4.91
N ASP A 85 15.34 -13.81 -4.72
CA ASP A 85 16.04 -15.06 -5.05
C ASP A 85 16.13 -15.34 -6.55
N ASN A 86 16.43 -16.58 -6.91
CA ASN A 86 16.56 -17.05 -8.30
C ASN A 86 17.58 -16.24 -9.14
N GLY A 87 18.60 -15.67 -8.47
CA GLY A 87 19.67 -14.93 -9.14
C GLY A 87 19.32 -13.48 -9.50
N ILE A 88 18.16 -12.98 -9.09
CA ILE A 88 17.76 -11.57 -9.31
C ILE A 88 18.56 -10.63 -8.42
N GLY A 89 18.75 -10.96 -7.13
CA GLY A 89 19.57 -10.19 -6.19
C GLY A 89 18.88 -8.99 -5.59
N THR A 90 19.64 -7.91 -5.37
CA THR A 90 19.16 -6.65 -4.80
C THR A 90 18.59 -5.72 -5.86
N PRO A 91 17.63 -4.84 -5.51
CA PRO A 91 17.12 -3.85 -6.47
C PRO A 91 18.22 -2.88 -6.91
N THR A 92 18.16 -2.45 -8.16
CA THR A 92 19.05 -1.44 -8.75
C THR A 92 18.56 -0.02 -8.51
N ASN A 93 17.27 0.13 -8.26
CA ASN A 93 16.64 1.40 -7.88
C ASN A 93 15.43 1.14 -6.99
N ILE A 94 15.09 2.11 -6.14
CA ILE A 94 13.93 2.06 -5.25
C ILE A 94 13.26 3.42 -5.29
N THR A 95 11.94 3.46 -5.47
CA THR A 95 11.13 4.67 -5.40
C THR A 95 10.11 4.57 -4.26
N ILE A 96 9.89 5.68 -3.57
CA ILE A 96 8.85 5.81 -2.56
C ILE A 96 7.61 6.39 -3.23
N ASN A 97 6.57 5.58 -3.43
CA ASN A 97 5.34 5.99 -4.10
C ASN A 97 4.40 6.76 -3.14
N ASN A 98 4.43 6.38 -1.86
CA ASN A 98 3.75 7.07 -0.75
C ASN A 98 4.41 6.66 0.58
N PRO A 99 4.03 7.27 1.74
CA PRO A 99 4.68 7.00 3.03
C PRO A 99 4.74 5.53 3.46
N LYS A 100 3.88 4.67 2.88
CA LYS A 100 3.78 3.24 3.23
C LYS A 100 4.13 2.30 2.08
N THR A 101 4.42 2.81 0.89
CA THR A 101 4.57 1.96 -0.30
C THR A 101 5.81 2.36 -1.10
N ILE A 102 6.62 1.37 -1.39
CA ILE A 102 7.81 1.50 -2.24
C ILE A 102 7.70 0.61 -3.46
N GLU A 103 8.44 0.96 -4.49
CA GLU A 103 8.63 0.12 -5.66
C GLU A 103 10.11 -0.21 -5.84
N LEU A 104 10.40 -1.50 -5.88
CA LEU A 104 11.73 -2.07 -6.05
C LEU A 104 11.95 -2.41 -7.53
N PHE A 105 12.95 -1.82 -8.15
CA PHE A 105 13.31 -2.11 -9.55
C PHE A 105 14.54 -2.98 -9.61
N PHE A 106 14.49 -4.07 -10.38
CA PHE A 106 15.57 -5.03 -10.54
C PHE A 106 16.19 -4.93 -11.93
N GLY A 107 17.49 -5.18 -12.03
CA GLY A 107 18.23 -5.12 -13.30
C GLY A 107 17.94 -6.30 -14.23
N THR A 108 17.41 -7.40 -13.71
CA THR A 108 17.08 -8.60 -14.47
C THR A 108 15.56 -8.77 -14.54
N PRO A 109 14.98 -8.95 -15.74
CA PRO A 109 13.55 -9.24 -15.87
C PRO A 109 13.17 -10.58 -15.23
N PHE A 110 11.94 -10.63 -14.72
CA PHE A 110 11.36 -11.85 -14.15
C PHE A 110 11.03 -12.87 -15.24
N VAL A 111 11.18 -14.14 -14.90
CA VAL A 111 10.85 -15.25 -15.80
C VAL A 111 9.40 -15.66 -15.57
N ASN A 112 8.63 -15.78 -16.65
CA ASN A 112 7.22 -16.21 -16.58
C ASN A 112 7.06 -17.56 -15.89
N LEU A 113 5.96 -17.75 -15.15
CA LEU A 113 5.65 -18.95 -14.36
C LEU A 113 6.65 -19.23 -13.23
N THR A 114 7.36 -18.22 -12.75
CA THR A 114 8.33 -18.36 -11.67
C THR A 114 7.82 -17.77 -10.38
N ILE A 115 8.01 -18.50 -9.30
CA ILE A 115 7.77 -18.03 -7.94
C ILE A 115 9.10 -17.52 -7.39
N TYR A 116 9.09 -16.29 -6.90
CA TYR A 116 10.24 -15.63 -6.28
C TYR A 116 10.01 -15.46 -4.79
N GLN A 117 11.08 -15.54 -4.01
CA GLN A 117 11.08 -15.24 -2.57
C GLN A 117 11.74 -13.89 -2.35
N LEU A 118 10.95 -12.89 -1.99
CA LEU A 118 11.45 -11.58 -1.59
C LEU A 118 11.72 -11.57 -0.09
N THR A 119 12.97 -11.33 0.29
CA THR A 119 13.39 -11.14 1.68
C THR A 119 13.62 -9.66 1.93
N ILE A 120 13.06 -9.14 3.02
CA ILE A 120 13.11 -7.73 3.44
C ILE A 120 13.58 -7.68 4.89
N ASN A 121 14.49 -6.78 5.19
CA ASN A 121 14.98 -6.58 6.56
C ASN A 121 15.41 -5.11 6.77
N ASN A 122 15.64 -4.73 8.04
CA ASN A 122 16.22 -3.45 8.45
C ASN A 122 15.49 -2.17 7.97
N VAL A 123 14.28 -2.26 7.42
CA VAL A 123 13.45 -1.07 7.16
C VAL A 123 12.92 -0.58 8.50
N GLN A 124 13.01 0.72 8.73
CA GLN A 124 12.55 1.38 9.95
C GLN A 124 11.32 2.23 9.68
N ASP A 125 10.57 2.51 10.74
CA ASP A 125 9.59 3.58 10.74
C ASP A 125 10.25 4.94 11.05
N ILE A 126 9.43 5.99 11.13
CA ILE A 126 9.89 7.34 11.49
C ILE A 126 10.34 7.46 12.95
N ALA A 127 9.93 6.54 13.84
CA ALA A 127 10.35 6.45 15.23
C ALA A 127 11.61 5.58 15.43
N GLN A 128 12.20 5.07 14.33
CA GLN A 128 13.39 4.22 14.28
C GLN A 128 13.17 2.80 14.81
N ASN A 129 11.93 2.31 14.88
CA ASN A 129 11.67 0.90 15.16
C ASN A 129 11.99 0.08 13.91
N SER A 130 12.94 -0.83 14.01
CA SER A 130 13.35 -1.68 12.89
C SER A 130 12.44 -2.88 12.75
N MET A 131 11.98 -3.17 11.53
CA MET A 131 11.22 -4.38 11.23
C MET A 131 12.01 -5.65 11.54
N LEU A 132 11.31 -6.73 11.82
CA LEU A 132 11.92 -8.06 11.84
C LEU A 132 12.14 -8.56 10.41
N PRO A 133 13.17 -9.41 10.15
CA PRO A 133 13.34 -10.05 8.86
C PRO A 133 12.05 -10.74 8.41
N PHE A 134 11.66 -10.49 7.19
CA PHE A 134 10.42 -10.99 6.61
C PHE A 134 10.66 -11.53 5.20
N SER A 135 10.00 -12.61 4.86
CA SER A 135 10.06 -13.20 3.52
C SER A 135 8.66 -13.47 3.00
N ILE A 136 8.44 -13.15 1.74
CA ILE A 136 7.16 -13.33 1.06
C ILE A 136 7.39 -13.92 -0.33
N SER A 137 6.54 -14.89 -0.72
CA SER A 137 6.55 -15.44 -2.06
C SER A 137 5.69 -14.58 -2.98
N ILE A 138 6.23 -14.23 -4.13
CA ILE A 138 5.54 -13.53 -5.21
C ILE A 138 5.66 -14.34 -6.50
N SER A 139 4.59 -14.45 -7.28
CA SER A 139 4.60 -15.18 -8.54
C SER A 139 4.55 -14.21 -9.71
N TYR A 140 5.40 -14.44 -10.71
CA TYR A 140 5.34 -13.71 -11.97
C TYR A 140 4.64 -14.57 -13.01
N PHE A 141 3.52 -14.05 -13.51
CA PHE A 141 2.73 -14.72 -14.53
C PHE A 141 2.28 -13.72 -15.60
N ILE A 142 2.58 -14.04 -16.85
CA ILE A 142 2.07 -13.33 -18.03
C ILE A 142 1.16 -14.31 -18.77
N PRO A 143 -0.12 -13.98 -18.98
CA PRO A 143 -1.03 -14.80 -19.76
C PRO A 143 -0.47 -15.06 -21.16
N GLN A 144 -0.59 -16.30 -21.61
CA GLN A 144 -0.18 -16.74 -22.93
C GLN A 144 -1.42 -17.02 -23.79
N PHE A 145 -1.18 -17.17 -25.09
CA PHE A 145 -2.25 -17.58 -26.01
C PHE A 145 -2.90 -18.88 -25.54
N ASN A 146 -4.26 -18.92 -25.52
CA ASN A 146 -5.09 -20.01 -25.01
C ASN A 146 -5.11 -20.22 -23.48
N ASP A 147 -4.54 -19.37 -22.66
CA ASP A 147 -4.70 -19.43 -21.21
C ASP A 147 -6.13 -19.03 -20.78
N VAL A 148 -6.74 -18.11 -21.52
CA VAL A 148 -8.16 -17.78 -21.45
C VAL A 148 -8.80 -18.12 -22.78
N ILE A 149 -9.85 -18.89 -22.74
CA ILE A 149 -10.63 -19.27 -23.93
C ILE A 149 -12.08 -18.85 -23.78
N ILE A 150 -12.74 -18.64 -24.92
CA ILE A 150 -14.20 -18.59 -24.96
C ILE A 150 -14.68 -20.02 -24.82
N ASN A 151 -15.40 -20.33 -23.75
CA ASN A 151 -15.95 -21.65 -23.47
C ASN A 151 -17.33 -21.83 -24.08
N GLU A 152 -18.16 -20.78 -24.03
CA GLU A 152 -19.49 -20.78 -24.58
C GLU A 152 -19.84 -19.40 -25.15
N VAL A 153 -20.57 -19.41 -26.25
CA VAL A 153 -21.23 -18.25 -26.84
C VAL A 153 -22.70 -18.56 -26.98
N PHE A 154 -23.54 -17.87 -26.23
CA PHE A 154 -24.98 -17.99 -26.32
C PHE A 154 -25.57 -16.74 -26.98
N ALA A 155 -25.84 -16.81 -28.26
CA ALA A 155 -26.16 -15.67 -29.11
C ALA A 155 -27.65 -15.54 -29.49
N ASP A 156 -28.49 -16.56 -29.18
CA ASP A 156 -29.94 -16.54 -29.49
C ASP A 156 -30.72 -17.15 -28.31
N PRO A 157 -31.23 -16.34 -27.39
CA PRO A 157 -31.96 -16.80 -26.23
C PRO A 157 -33.42 -17.18 -26.55
N ALA A 158 -33.93 -16.98 -27.78
CA ALA A 158 -35.33 -17.19 -28.09
C ALA A 158 -35.57 -18.41 -29.00
N PRO A 159 -36.47 -19.37 -28.61
CA PRO A 159 -37.20 -19.44 -27.35
C PRO A 159 -36.33 -19.96 -26.21
N SER A 160 -36.41 -19.34 -25.03
CA SER A 160 -35.65 -19.79 -23.86
C SER A 160 -36.25 -21.08 -23.33
N ILE A 161 -35.45 -22.15 -23.32
CA ILE A 161 -35.83 -23.47 -22.76
C ILE A 161 -34.80 -23.80 -21.66
N GLY A 162 -35.06 -23.30 -20.45
CA GLY A 162 -34.20 -23.56 -19.29
C GLY A 162 -32.88 -22.84 -19.27
N LEU A 163 -32.64 -21.88 -20.17
CA LEU A 163 -31.48 -20.99 -20.25
C LEU A 163 -31.89 -19.55 -20.00
N PRO A 164 -30.92 -18.64 -19.68
CA PRO A 164 -31.19 -17.22 -19.52
C PRO A 164 -31.81 -16.59 -20.78
N GLU A 165 -32.65 -15.58 -20.60
CA GLU A 165 -33.24 -14.78 -21.70
C GLU A 165 -32.34 -13.67 -22.23
N PHE A 166 -31.03 -13.79 -22.06
CA PHE A 166 -30.03 -12.80 -22.53
C PHE A 166 -28.83 -13.53 -23.14
N GLU A 167 -28.23 -12.88 -24.11
CA GLU A 167 -26.99 -13.35 -24.74
C GLU A 167 -25.83 -13.27 -23.76
N TYR A 168 -24.89 -14.20 -23.82
CA TYR A 168 -23.66 -14.15 -23.01
C TYR A 168 -22.48 -14.82 -23.72
N ILE A 169 -21.31 -14.50 -23.25
CA ILE A 169 -20.06 -15.18 -23.58
C ILE A 169 -19.45 -15.67 -22.25
N GLU A 170 -19.15 -16.96 -22.18
CA GLU A 170 -18.44 -17.55 -21.06
C GLU A 170 -16.95 -17.62 -21.38
N LEU A 171 -16.13 -17.08 -20.46
CA LEU A 171 -14.68 -17.20 -20.52
C LEU A 171 -14.23 -18.27 -19.52
N PHE A 172 -13.32 -19.13 -19.97
CA PHE A 172 -12.71 -20.15 -19.12
C PHE A 172 -11.21 -19.90 -18.97
N ASN A 173 -10.76 -19.76 -17.71
CA ASN A 173 -9.35 -19.68 -17.37
C ASN A 173 -8.76 -21.09 -17.26
N ARG A 174 -7.88 -21.46 -18.18
CA ARG A 174 -7.21 -22.77 -18.23
C ARG A 174 -5.99 -22.86 -17.31
N THR A 175 -5.59 -21.74 -16.71
CA THR A 175 -4.43 -21.70 -15.82
C THR A 175 -4.84 -21.94 -14.37
N ASN A 176 -3.85 -22.21 -13.50
CA ASN A 176 -4.04 -22.27 -12.06
C ASN A 176 -3.77 -20.90 -11.38
N GLN A 177 -3.66 -19.82 -12.17
CA GLN A 177 -3.35 -18.47 -11.69
C GLN A 177 -4.60 -17.60 -11.77
N THR A 178 -4.72 -16.66 -10.85
CA THR A 178 -5.71 -15.58 -10.97
C THR A 178 -5.26 -14.62 -12.06
N LEU A 179 -6.14 -14.33 -13.01
CA LEU A 179 -5.88 -13.42 -14.11
C LEU A 179 -6.64 -12.12 -13.88
N ASP A 180 -5.94 -11.01 -14.00
CA ASP A 180 -6.56 -9.70 -14.12
C ASP A 180 -6.94 -9.49 -15.59
N LEU A 181 -8.23 -9.35 -15.86
CA LEU A 181 -8.78 -9.11 -17.20
C LEU A 181 -9.08 -7.61 -17.43
N THR A 182 -8.58 -6.73 -16.57
CA THR A 182 -8.67 -5.28 -16.78
C THR A 182 -8.06 -4.92 -18.13
N ASP A 183 -8.72 -4.07 -18.89
CA ASP A 183 -8.34 -3.65 -20.24
C ASP A 183 -8.37 -4.76 -21.33
N TRP A 184 -8.86 -5.95 -20.99
CA TRP A 184 -9.14 -6.94 -22.02
C TRP A 184 -10.44 -6.60 -22.75
N PHE A 185 -10.50 -6.90 -24.02
CA PHE A 185 -11.71 -6.70 -24.82
C PHE A 185 -11.90 -7.86 -25.77
N ILE A 186 -13.16 -8.12 -26.10
CA ILE A 186 -13.55 -9.11 -27.11
C ILE A 186 -13.91 -8.35 -28.36
N THR A 187 -13.26 -8.70 -29.49
CA THR A 187 -13.59 -8.15 -30.80
C THR A 187 -14.51 -9.15 -31.49
N ILE A 188 -15.70 -8.69 -31.86
CA ILE A 188 -16.62 -9.46 -32.72
C ILE A 188 -16.31 -9.00 -34.15
N GLY A 189 -15.91 -9.96 -34.99
CA GLY A 189 -15.60 -9.68 -36.39
C GLY A 189 -16.84 -9.20 -37.16
N THR A 190 -16.64 -8.27 -38.10
CA THR A 190 -17.63 -7.85 -39.10
C THR A 190 -17.49 -8.70 -40.32
#